data_a21fdfff18bae07a863510f672395d25
#
_entry.id   a21fdfff18bae07a863510f672395d25
#
_cell.length_a   1.000
_cell.length_b   1.000
_cell.length_c   1.000
_cell.angle_alpha   90.00
_cell.angle_beta   90.00
_cell.angle_gamma   90.00
#
_symmetry.space_group_name_H-M   'P 1'
#
loop_
_entity.id
_entity.type
_entity.pdbx_description
1 polymer ?
#
loop_
_entity_poly.entity_id
_entity_poly.type
_entity_poly.pdbx_seq_one_letter_code
_entity_poly.pdbx_strand_id
1 'polypeptide(L)'
;MLRNSDLATTSMVLQNSIDTVLKHYSKGSEKQAQDELREFLNNYSDKVIVSEKSKLKDVSIGQCSEYGEPDVIKEQNSVFSLDCRTPEGCLFCKKFRVSPNLDDYRKLLSYQYVLNETKFLYDNDYVYENEYLRLVSRIEDIAAAIERSGNIPDEELDKTRKLVLLGYELDDYWSRKLSIIDEMGVLY
;
A
#
# COMPACT_ATOMS: atom_id res chain seq x y z
N MET A 1 5.15 -23.71 14.07
CA MET A 1 6.28 -24.65 14.11
C MET A 1 7.29 -24.47 12.96
N LEU A 2 6.90 -24.07 11.76
CA LEU A 2 7.80 -23.93 10.59
C LEU A 2 8.63 -22.64 10.53
N ARG A 3 8.37 -21.63 11.35
CA ARG A 3 9.11 -20.35 11.33
C ARG A 3 10.59 -20.42 11.76
N ASN A 4 11.02 -21.49 12.43
CA ASN A 4 12.38 -21.60 12.99
C ASN A 4 13.10 -22.89 12.64
N SER A 5 12.56 -23.72 11.75
CA SER A 5 13.21 -24.98 11.36
C SER A 5 13.73 -24.89 9.92
N ASP A 6 14.95 -25.37 9.71
CA ASP A 6 15.52 -25.52 8.38
C ASP A 6 14.63 -26.42 7.50
N LEU A 7 14.47 -26.05 6.22
CA LEU A 7 13.65 -26.76 5.24
C LEU A 7 14.01 -28.24 5.13
N ALA A 8 15.30 -28.59 5.24
CA ALA A 8 15.76 -29.96 5.22
C ALA A 8 15.27 -30.76 6.45
N THR A 9 15.35 -30.17 7.64
CA THR A 9 14.85 -30.74 8.88
C THR A 9 13.31 -30.90 8.83
N THR A 10 12.61 -29.93 8.29
CA THR A 10 11.16 -29.98 8.12
C THR A 10 10.74 -31.08 7.14
N SER A 11 11.46 -31.26 6.02
CA SER A 11 11.17 -32.31 5.04
C SER A 11 11.40 -33.70 5.63
N MET A 12 12.45 -33.89 6.44
CA MET A 12 12.73 -35.14 7.16
C MET A 12 11.63 -35.48 8.17
N VAL A 13 11.20 -34.50 8.98
CA VAL A 13 10.17 -34.73 10.01
C VAL A 13 8.81 -35.04 9.37
N LEU A 14 8.49 -34.42 8.24
CA LEU A 14 7.21 -34.62 7.55
C LEU A 14 7.26 -35.80 6.55
N GLN A 15 8.41 -36.44 6.35
CA GLN A 15 8.64 -37.51 5.35
C GLN A 15 8.21 -37.07 3.91
N ASN A 16 8.33 -35.76 3.61
CA ASN A 16 8.02 -35.20 2.33
C ASN A 16 9.29 -34.71 1.62
N SER A 17 9.24 -34.62 0.29
CA SER A 17 10.35 -34.01 -0.44
C SER A 17 10.43 -32.49 -0.13
N ILE A 18 11.63 -31.91 -0.25
CA ILE A 18 11.85 -30.46 -0.07
C ILE A 18 10.92 -29.65 -0.98
N ASP A 19 10.71 -30.11 -2.23
CA ASP A 19 9.77 -29.48 -3.17
C ASP A 19 8.32 -29.50 -2.68
N THR A 20 7.88 -30.59 -2.03
CA THR A 20 6.54 -30.67 -1.45
C THR A 20 6.41 -29.74 -0.25
N VAL A 21 7.46 -29.63 0.58
CA VAL A 21 7.49 -28.70 1.72
C VAL A 21 7.42 -27.25 1.22
N LEU A 22 8.23 -26.88 0.23
CA LEU A 22 8.20 -25.56 -0.39
C LEU A 22 6.83 -25.26 -1.02
N LYS A 23 6.27 -26.21 -1.78
CA LYS A 23 5.04 -26.00 -2.55
C LYS A 23 3.77 -25.90 -1.69
N HIS A 24 3.71 -26.60 -0.58
CA HIS A 24 2.47 -26.73 0.22
C HIS A 24 2.55 -26.08 1.60
N TYR A 25 3.74 -26.01 2.23
CA TYR A 25 3.90 -25.53 3.60
C TYR A 25 4.47 -24.10 3.67
N SER A 26 5.37 -23.71 2.76
CA SER A 26 5.87 -22.33 2.71
C SER A 26 4.79 -21.37 2.24
N LYS A 27 4.02 -21.72 1.21
CA LYS A 27 2.89 -20.90 0.72
C LYS A 27 1.79 -20.71 1.78
N GLY A 28 1.53 -21.70 2.61
CA GLY A 28 0.59 -21.58 3.73
C GLY A 28 1.06 -20.59 4.80
N SER A 29 2.36 -20.57 5.10
CA SER A 29 2.93 -19.65 6.08
C SER A 29 3.02 -18.21 5.56
N GLU A 30 3.26 -18.02 4.26
CA GLU A 30 3.24 -16.70 3.62
C GLU A 30 1.83 -16.11 3.60
N LYS A 31 0.82 -16.88 3.21
CA LYS A 31 -0.57 -16.42 3.22
C LYS A 31 -1.02 -16.05 4.62
N GLN A 32 -0.70 -16.86 5.62
CA GLN A 32 -1.03 -16.56 7.01
C GLN A 32 -0.33 -15.29 7.50
N ALA A 33 0.95 -15.09 7.15
CA ALA A 33 1.67 -13.87 7.47
C ALA A 33 1.10 -12.64 6.76
N GLN A 34 0.62 -12.79 5.52
CA GLN A 34 -0.07 -11.72 4.79
C GLN A 34 -1.42 -11.39 5.43
N ASP A 35 -2.20 -12.39 5.85
CA ASP A 35 -3.49 -12.19 6.51
C ASP A 35 -3.31 -11.52 7.89
N GLU A 36 -2.34 -11.96 8.70
CA GLU A 36 -1.99 -11.33 9.98
C GLU A 36 -1.51 -9.87 9.78
N LEU A 37 -0.71 -9.62 8.74
CA LEU A 37 -0.26 -8.27 8.40
C LEU A 37 -1.42 -7.39 7.94
N ARG A 38 -2.32 -7.93 7.15
CA ARG A 38 -3.51 -7.21 6.68
C ARG A 38 -4.43 -6.84 7.84
N GLU A 39 -4.67 -7.76 8.78
CA GLU A 39 -5.45 -7.48 9.99
C GLU A 39 -4.79 -6.39 10.85
N PHE A 40 -3.46 -6.47 11.02
CA PHE A 40 -2.70 -5.43 11.72
C PHE A 40 -2.78 -4.07 11.03
N LEU A 41 -2.63 -4.03 9.70
CA LEU A 41 -2.71 -2.79 8.91
C LEU A 41 -4.11 -2.20 8.91
N ASN A 42 -5.16 -3.02 8.92
CA ASN A 42 -6.55 -2.57 9.07
C ASN A 42 -6.76 -1.86 10.41
N ASN A 43 -6.29 -2.47 11.51
CA ASN A 43 -6.33 -1.85 12.84
C ASN A 43 -5.48 -0.56 12.92
N TYR A 44 -4.46 -0.44 12.08
CA TYR A 44 -3.62 0.74 12.01
C TYR A 44 -4.18 1.83 11.08
N SER A 45 -5.02 1.46 10.10
CA SER A 45 -5.62 2.41 9.15
C SER A 45 -6.52 3.41 9.86
N ASP A 46 -7.22 3.01 10.92
CA ASP A 46 -8.05 3.90 11.71
C ASP A 46 -7.22 4.97 12.46
N LYS A 47 -5.95 4.67 12.80
CA LYS A 47 -5.02 5.63 13.42
C LYS A 47 -4.39 6.60 12.43
N VAL A 48 -4.46 6.29 11.15
CA VAL A 48 -3.98 7.17 10.06
C VAL A 48 -4.95 8.33 9.83
N ILE A 49 -6.25 8.14 10.10
CA ILE A 49 -7.29 9.16 9.92
C ILE A 49 -7.18 10.23 11.01
N VAL A 50 -7.10 11.50 10.61
CA VAL A 50 -7.05 12.65 11.52
C VAL A 50 -8.03 13.74 11.09
N SER A 51 -8.76 14.28 12.06
CA SER A 51 -9.75 15.34 11.83
C SER A 51 -9.14 16.76 11.89
N GLU A 52 -7.97 16.92 12.51
CA GLU A 52 -7.32 18.23 12.69
C GLU A 52 -6.07 18.41 11.82
N LYS A 53 -6.08 19.45 10.98
CA LYS A 53 -4.97 19.79 10.05
C LYS A 53 -3.85 20.63 10.69
N SER A 54 -3.89 20.98 11.97
CA SER A 54 -3.21 22.17 12.52
C SER A 54 -1.68 22.13 12.54
N LYS A 55 -1.01 21.02 12.21
CA LYS A 55 0.48 20.93 12.15
C LYS A 55 0.99 19.86 11.18
N LEU A 56 0.19 19.43 10.23
CA LEU A 56 0.59 18.37 9.32
C LEU A 56 1.21 18.97 8.06
N LYS A 57 2.26 18.34 7.52
CA LYS A 57 2.86 18.70 6.25
C LYS A 57 2.21 17.89 5.13
N ASP A 58 1.78 18.56 4.07
CA ASP A 58 1.28 17.88 2.88
C ASP A 58 2.38 17.05 2.20
N VAL A 59 2.02 15.84 1.81
CA VAL A 59 2.82 14.92 0.99
C VAL A 59 1.98 14.44 -0.19
N SER A 60 2.60 13.77 -1.16
CA SER A 60 1.96 13.40 -2.43
C SER A 60 0.69 12.54 -2.32
N ILE A 61 0.50 11.83 -1.21
CA ILE A 61 -0.63 10.90 -0.99
C ILE A 61 -1.46 11.22 0.26
N GLY A 62 -1.20 12.34 0.91
CA GLY A 62 -1.87 12.75 2.14
C GLY A 62 -1.02 13.73 2.94
N GLN A 63 -0.81 13.46 4.22
CA GLN A 63 -0.14 14.35 5.17
C GLN A 63 0.88 13.61 6.05
N CYS A 64 1.79 14.34 6.68
CA CYS A 64 2.80 13.80 7.58
C CYS A 64 2.88 14.61 8.87
N SER A 65 2.93 13.95 10.03
CA SER A 65 3.08 14.63 11.32
C SER A 65 4.52 15.09 11.61
N GLU A 66 5.54 14.40 11.07
CA GLU A 66 6.95 14.68 11.30
C GLU A 66 7.78 14.35 10.05
N TYR A 67 7.78 15.26 9.10
CA TYR A 67 8.49 15.08 7.83
C TYR A 67 10.02 15.08 8.03
N GLY A 68 10.69 14.12 7.39
CA GLY A 68 12.13 13.97 7.45
C GLY A 68 12.61 12.91 8.46
N GLU A 69 11.73 12.42 9.32
CA GLU A 69 12.03 11.40 10.33
C GLU A 69 11.12 10.17 10.14
N PRO A 70 11.42 9.29 9.18
CA PRO A 70 10.57 8.12 8.92
C PRO A 70 10.59 7.14 10.11
N ASP A 71 9.42 6.66 10.51
CA ASP A 71 9.26 5.64 11.55
C ASP A 71 8.48 4.43 11.01
N VAL A 72 9.19 3.29 10.94
CA VAL A 72 8.66 2.05 10.37
C VAL A 72 7.55 1.47 11.23
N ILE A 73 6.52 0.95 10.57
CA ILE A 73 5.62 -0.04 11.15
C ILE A 73 6.42 -1.36 11.27
N LYS A 74 6.91 -1.69 12.46
CA LYS A 74 7.99 -2.68 12.76
C LYS A 74 7.80 -4.12 12.25
N GLU A 75 6.64 -4.49 11.77
CA GLU A 75 6.33 -5.89 11.40
C GLU A 75 6.55 -6.19 9.92
N GLN A 76 7.12 -5.23 9.19
CA GLN A 76 7.45 -5.43 7.80
C GLN A 76 8.94 -5.75 7.65
N ASN A 77 9.25 -6.93 7.11
CA ASN A 77 10.43 -7.11 6.27
C ASN A 77 10.25 -6.14 5.10
N SER A 78 10.72 -4.89 5.28
CA SER A 78 10.43 -3.81 4.36
C SER A 78 11.15 -4.05 3.05
N VAL A 79 10.39 -4.49 2.06
CA VAL A 79 10.80 -4.44 0.67
C VAL A 79 10.98 -2.97 0.24
N PHE A 80 10.24 -2.05 0.90
CA PHE A 80 10.30 -0.62 0.63
C PHE A 80 11.36 0.09 1.49
N SER A 81 12.22 0.87 0.84
CA SER A 81 13.06 1.85 1.52
C SER A 81 12.17 2.92 2.16
N LEU A 82 12.30 3.11 3.46
CA LEU A 82 11.61 4.20 4.15
C LEU A 82 12.31 5.52 3.86
N ASP A 83 11.87 6.13 2.81
CA ASP A 83 12.29 7.46 2.40
C ASP A 83 11.08 8.40 2.43
N CYS A 84 11.20 9.55 3.10
CA CYS A 84 10.19 10.61 3.07
C CYS A 84 10.01 11.26 1.69
N ARG A 85 10.78 10.84 0.68
CA ARG A 85 10.68 11.34 -0.69
C ARG A 85 9.79 10.51 -1.58
N THR A 86 9.48 9.28 -1.16
CA THR A 86 8.69 8.33 -1.94
C THR A 86 7.33 8.09 -1.31
N PRO A 87 6.25 7.99 -2.10
CA PRO A 87 4.90 7.71 -1.58
C PRO A 87 4.81 6.33 -0.93
N GLU A 88 5.56 5.34 -1.43
CA GLU A 88 5.65 3.99 -0.90
C GLU A 88 6.11 4.02 0.58
N GLY A 89 7.15 4.81 0.86
CA GLY A 89 7.65 4.99 2.21
C GLY A 89 6.62 5.60 3.16
N CYS A 90 5.78 6.51 2.66
CA CYS A 90 4.71 7.13 3.45
C CYS A 90 3.62 6.13 3.84
N LEU A 91 3.15 5.28 2.93
CA LEU A 91 2.08 4.32 3.19
C LEU A 91 2.36 3.39 4.37
N PHE A 92 3.64 3.09 4.61
CA PHE A 92 4.09 2.21 5.68
C PHE A 92 4.78 2.92 6.84
N CYS A 93 4.67 4.25 6.91
CA CYS A 93 5.21 5.08 7.96
C CYS A 93 4.16 5.35 9.05
N LYS A 94 4.53 5.24 10.34
CA LYS A 94 3.65 5.55 11.47
C LYS A 94 3.27 7.03 11.58
N LYS A 95 4.02 7.91 10.90
CA LYS A 95 3.81 9.36 10.90
C LYS A 95 2.91 9.82 9.75
N PHE A 96 2.54 8.91 8.84
CA PHE A 96 1.61 9.19 7.76
C PHE A 96 0.19 9.43 8.31
N ARG A 97 -0.47 10.43 7.76
CA ARG A 97 -1.84 10.85 8.13
C ARG A 97 -2.63 11.18 6.88
N VAL A 98 -3.94 10.98 6.96
CA VAL A 98 -4.91 11.45 5.96
C VAL A 98 -6.08 12.12 6.67
N SER A 99 -6.59 13.18 6.07
CA SER A 99 -7.85 13.78 6.52
C SER A 99 -9.01 13.09 5.81
N PRO A 100 -10.13 12.84 6.49
CA PRO A 100 -11.30 12.24 5.86
C PRO A 100 -12.06 13.30 5.02
N ASN A 101 -11.44 13.71 3.91
CA ASN A 101 -11.97 14.64 2.93
C ASN A 101 -11.70 14.16 1.49
N LEU A 102 -12.40 14.74 0.52
CA LEU A 102 -12.29 14.34 -0.88
C LEU A 102 -10.90 14.58 -1.50
N ASP A 103 -10.16 15.59 -1.02
CA ASP A 103 -8.84 15.91 -1.58
C ASP A 103 -7.82 14.81 -1.24
N ASP A 104 -7.74 14.42 0.03
CA ASP A 104 -6.83 13.34 0.45
C ASP A 104 -7.28 11.98 -0.11
N TYR A 105 -8.60 11.75 -0.21
CA TYR A 105 -9.15 10.57 -0.86
C TYR A 105 -8.78 10.50 -2.35
N ARG A 106 -8.91 11.64 -3.08
CA ARG A 106 -8.52 11.75 -4.49
C ARG A 106 -7.01 11.54 -4.67
N LYS A 107 -6.16 12.14 -3.84
CA LYS A 107 -4.69 11.95 -3.89
C LYS A 107 -4.32 10.47 -3.77
N LEU A 108 -4.93 9.78 -2.82
CA LEU A 108 -4.68 8.35 -2.56
C LEU A 108 -5.08 7.47 -3.75
N LEU A 109 -6.29 7.67 -4.28
CA LEU A 109 -6.78 6.95 -5.45
C LEU A 109 -6.02 7.30 -6.74
N SER A 110 -5.56 8.55 -6.89
CA SER A 110 -4.74 8.95 -8.03
C SER A 110 -3.40 8.25 -8.04
N TYR A 111 -2.80 8.02 -6.87
CA TYR A 111 -1.62 7.18 -6.76
C TYR A 111 -1.91 5.74 -7.13
N GLN A 112 -3.03 5.17 -6.70
CA GLN A 112 -3.46 3.83 -7.12
C GLN A 112 -3.63 3.74 -8.64
N TYR A 113 -4.21 4.75 -9.26
CA TYR A 113 -4.32 4.82 -10.72
C TYR A 113 -2.94 4.78 -11.39
N VAL A 114 -1.99 5.60 -10.94
CA VAL A 114 -0.60 5.60 -11.49
C VAL A 114 0.07 4.24 -11.30
N LEU A 115 -0.09 3.60 -10.13
CA LEU A 115 0.41 2.23 -9.92
C LEU A 115 -0.19 1.23 -10.91
N ASN A 116 -1.48 1.34 -11.21
CA ASN A 116 -2.15 0.47 -12.17
C ASN A 116 -1.62 0.68 -13.60
N GLU A 117 -1.41 1.95 -14.01
CA GLU A 117 -0.85 2.27 -15.33
C GLU A 117 0.61 1.82 -15.47
N THR A 118 1.36 1.81 -14.38
CA THR A 118 2.77 1.40 -14.34
C THR A 118 2.98 -0.06 -13.88
N LYS A 119 1.90 -0.83 -13.77
CA LYS A 119 1.92 -2.22 -13.28
C LYS A 119 2.91 -3.13 -14.03
N PHE A 120 3.10 -2.90 -15.32
CA PHE A 120 4.02 -3.67 -16.17
C PHE A 120 5.50 -3.51 -15.77
N LEU A 121 5.85 -2.50 -14.98
CA LEU A 121 7.20 -2.34 -14.43
C LEU A 121 7.52 -3.37 -13.32
N TYR A 122 6.50 -4.02 -12.77
CA TYR A 122 6.61 -5.09 -11.78
C TYR A 122 6.62 -6.43 -12.51
N ASP A 123 7.68 -6.69 -13.27
CA ASP A 123 7.78 -7.71 -14.33
C ASP A 123 8.03 -9.14 -13.83
N ASN A 124 8.29 -9.33 -12.52
CA ASN A 124 8.44 -10.66 -11.94
C ASN A 124 7.45 -10.90 -10.80
N ASP A 125 7.06 -12.16 -10.63
CA ASP A 125 6.05 -12.57 -9.64
C ASP A 125 6.40 -12.14 -8.21
N TYR A 126 7.67 -12.16 -7.84
CA TYR A 126 8.11 -11.78 -6.50
C TYR A 126 7.90 -10.28 -6.24
N VAL A 127 8.34 -9.42 -7.16
CA VAL A 127 8.17 -7.95 -7.07
C VAL A 127 6.69 -7.60 -7.15
N TYR A 128 5.94 -8.22 -8.05
CA TYR A 128 4.51 -8.03 -8.17
C TYR A 128 3.77 -8.35 -6.86
N GLU A 129 3.99 -9.53 -6.27
CA GLU A 129 3.31 -9.94 -5.03
C GLU A 129 3.78 -9.14 -3.81
N ASN A 130 5.07 -8.85 -3.71
CA ASN A 130 5.65 -8.24 -2.51
C ASN A 130 5.64 -6.71 -2.52
N GLU A 131 5.60 -6.08 -3.68
CA GLU A 131 5.57 -4.62 -3.79
C GLU A 131 4.21 -4.13 -4.27
N TYR A 132 3.83 -4.40 -5.52
CA TYR A 132 2.63 -3.87 -6.13
C TYR A 132 1.35 -4.21 -5.34
N LEU A 133 1.10 -5.50 -5.07
CA LEU A 133 -0.11 -5.91 -4.36
C LEU A 133 -0.18 -5.35 -2.93
N ARG A 134 0.95 -5.21 -2.26
CA ARG A 134 0.99 -4.61 -0.91
C ARG A 134 0.66 -3.12 -0.94
N LEU A 135 1.19 -2.38 -1.94
CA LEU A 135 0.86 -0.96 -2.11
C LEU A 135 -0.64 -0.79 -2.37
N VAL A 136 -1.18 -1.52 -3.33
CA VAL A 136 -2.61 -1.45 -3.68
C VAL A 136 -3.49 -1.83 -2.48
N SER A 137 -3.19 -2.94 -1.79
CA SER A 137 -3.94 -3.35 -0.60
C SER A 137 -3.90 -2.27 0.49
N ARG A 138 -2.74 -1.67 0.73
CA ARG A 138 -2.61 -0.61 1.75
C ARG A 138 -3.40 0.64 1.38
N ILE A 139 -3.41 1.03 0.11
CA ILE A 139 -4.21 2.15 -0.38
C ILE A 139 -5.70 1.87 -0.15
N GLU A 140 -6.18 0.69 -0.51
CA GLU A 140 -7.58 0.30 -0.30
C GLU A 140 -7.97 0.26 1.18
N ASP A 141 -7.10 -0.22 2.07
CA ASP A 141 -7.36 -0.22 3.51
C ASP A 141 -7.54 1.22 4.06
N ILE A 142 -6.72 2.16 3.60
CA ILE A 142 -6.81 3.58 4.01
C ILE A 142 -8.03 4.24 3.37
N ALA A 143 -8.31 3.99 2.10
CA ALA A 143 -9.50 4.49 1.41
C ALA A 143 -10.78 4.02 2.12
N ALA A 144 -10.87 2.73 2.44
CA ALA A 144 -11.98 2.17 3.22
C ALA A 144 -12.09 2.79 4.63
N ALA A 145 -10.99 3.18 5.27
CA ALA A 145 -11.03 3.88 6.55
C ALA A 145 -11.60 5.30 6.41
N ILE A 146 -11.28 6.02 5.30
CA ILE A 146 -11.89 7.31 4.99
C ILE A 146 -13.41 7.14 4.77
N GLU A 147 -13.82 6.15 3.99
CA GLU A 147 -15.23 5.83 3.71
C GLU A 147 -16.00 5.55 5.01
N ARG A 148 -15.45 4.69 5.87
CA ARG A 148 -16.06 4.37 7.19
C ARG A 148 -16.14 5.56 8.14
N SER A 149 -15.35 6.62 7.93
CA SER A 149 -15.40 7.80 8.80
C SER A 149 -16.75 8.55 8.77
N GLY A 150 -17.53 8.37 7.69
CA GLY A 150 -18.84 9.01 7.50
C GLY A 150 -18.78 10.52 7.30
N ASN A 151 -17.60 11.10 7.09
CA ASN A 151 -17.45 12.55 6.92
C ASN A 151 -17.76 13.04 5.49
N ILE A 152 -17.82 12.13 4.53
CA ILE A 152 -18.07 12.40 3.12
C ILE A 152 -19.33 11.61 2.71
N PRO A 153 -20.28 12.18 1.97
CA PRO A 153 -21.42 11.45 1.45
C PRO A 153 -20.99 10.30 0.53
N ASP A 154 -21.64 9.14 0.66
CA ASP A 154 -21.31 7.93 -0.12
C ASP A 154 -21.38 8.19 -1.64
N GLU A 155 -22.36 8.99 -2.09
CA GLU A 155 -22.51 9.37 -3.50
C GLU A 155 -21.28 10.12 -4.04
N GLU A 156 -20.69 11.02 -3.23
CA GLU A 156 -19.47 11.76 -3.60
C GLU A 156 -18.23 10.83 -3.60
N LEU A 157 -18.15 9.92 -2.65
CA LEU A 157 -17.08 8.91 -2.60
C LEU A 157 -17.11 8.02 -3.84
N ASP A 158 -18.29 7.44 -4.17
CA ASP A 158 -18.47 6.58 -5.32
C ASP A 158 -18.17 7.29 -6.63
N LYS A 159 -18.65 8.53 -6.78
CA LYS A 159 -18.38 9.37 -7.94
C LYS A 159 -16.88 9.64 -8.08
N THR A 160 -16.22 10.07 -7.01
CA THR A 160 -14.80 10.40 -7.02
C THR A 160 -13.97 9.15 -7.34
N ARG A 161 -14.23 8.02 -6.68
CA ARG A 161 -13.56 6.75 -6.95
C ARG A 161 -13.68 6.36 -8.43
N LYS A 162 -14.89 6.40 -8.98
CA LYS A 162 -15.13 6.05 -10.37
C LYS A 162 -14.37 6.96 -11.34
N LEU A 163 -14.40 8.27 -11.15
CA LEU A 163 -13.77 9.23 -12.05
C LEU A 163 -12.25 9.15 -11.98
N VAL A 164 -11.69 9.03 -10.78
CA VAL A 164 -10.23 8.90 -10.60
C VAL A 164 -9.72 7.59 -11.18
N LEU A 165 -10.36 6.46 -10.90
CA LEU A 165 -9.91 5.15 -11.43
C LEU A 165 -10.13 4.98 -12.94
N LEU A 166 -10.91 5.86 -13.58
CA LEU A 166 -11.00 5.98 -15.03
C LEU A 166 -10.02 7.03 -15.61
N GLY A 167 -9.22 7.70 -14.79
CA GLY A 167 -8.23 8.69 -15.21
C GLY A 167 -8.77 10.08 -15.51
N TYR A 168 -10.05 10.37 -15.21
CA TYR A 168 -10.68 11.65 -15.56
C TYR A 168 -10.45 12.77 -14.55
N GLU A 169 -10.37 12.47 -13.26
CA GLU A 169 -10.23 13.46 -12.17
C GLU A 169 -9.06 13.14 -11.25
N LEU A 170 -7.88 12.98 -11.82
CA LEU A 170 -6.65 12.78 -11.04
C LEU A 170 -6.29 14.04 -10.26
N ASP A 171 -5.64 13.87 -9.11
CA ASP A 171 -4.95 14.96 -8.42
C ASP A 171 -3.85 15.55 -9.30
N ASP A 172 -3.65 16.87 -9.23
CA ASP A 172 -2.73 17.62 -10.09
C ASP A 172 -1.28 17.12 -10.04
N TYR A 173 -0.82 16.67 -8.87
CA TYR A 173 0.53 16.13 -8.73
C TYR A 173 0.67 14.81 -9.50
N TRP A 174 -0.30 13.91 -9.36
CA TRP A 174 -0.29 12.60 -10.00
C TRP A 174 -0.54 12.69 -11.49
N SER A 175 -1.42 13.59 -11.93
CA SER A 175 -1.63 13.87 -13.35
C SER A 175 -0.34 14.31 -14.04
N ARG A 176 0.41 15.24 -13.43
CA ARG A 176 1.73 15.67 -13.95
C ARG A 176 2.76 14.54 -13.95
N LYS A 177 2.78 13.71 -12.92
CA LYS A 177 3.68 12.54 -12.86
C LYS A 177 3.39 11.56 -13.97
N LEU A 178 2.12 11.27 -14.23
CA LEU A 178 1.71 10.38 -15.30
C LEU A 178 2.12 10.93 -16.68
N SER A 179 1.92 12.25 -16.92
CA SER A 179 2.38 12.89 -18.17
C SER A 179 3.88 12.77 -18.38
N ILE A 180 4.69 12.93 -17.32
CA ILE A 180 6.15 12.75 -17.42
C ILE A 180 6.50 11.30 -17.78
N ILE A 181 5.83 10.31 -17.17
CA ILE A 181 6.06 8.89 -17.47
C ILE A 181 5.69 8.57 -18.92
N ASP A 182 4.60 9.15 -19.42
CA ASP A 182 4.14 9.02 -20.81
C ASP A 182 5.14 9.65 -21.79
N GLU A 183 5.60 10.88 -21.52
CA GLU A 183 6.62 11.58 -22.33
C GLU A 183 7.96 10.82 -22.41
N MET A 184 8.30 10.05 -21.36
CA MET A 184 9.49 9.19 -21.35
C MET A 184 9.31 7.91 -22.17
N GLY A 185 8.13 7.66 -22.74
CA GLY A 185 7.80 6.48 -23.53
C GLY A 185 7.72 5.19 -22.70
N VAL A 186 7.42 5.31 -21.41
CA VAL A 186 7.35 4.17 -20.49
C VAL A 186 5.99 3.48 -20.58
N LEU A 187 4.92 4.18 -21.02
CA LEU A 187 3.55 3.67 -21.08
C LEU A 187 3.19 2.96 -22.41
N TYR A 188 4.12 2.83 -23.39
CA TYR A 188 3.89 2.20 -24.69
C TYR A 188 4.90 1.13 -25.02
#